data_cb1fd408d1a2c0fb77f0b5a08c5594f8
#
_entry.id   cb1fd408d1a2c0fb77f0b5a08c5594f8
#
_cell.length_a   1.000
_cell.length_b   1.000
_cell.length_c   1.000
_cell.angle_alpha   90.00
_cell.angle_beta   90.00
_cell.angle_gamma   90.00
#
_symmetry.space_group_name_H-M   'P 1'
#
loop_
_entity.id
_entity.type
_entity.pdbx_description
1 polymer ?
#
loop_
_entity_poly.entity_id
_entity_poly.type
_entity_poly.pdbx_seq_one_letter_code
_entity_poly.pdbx_strand_id
1 'polypeptide(L)'
;RMAQRHDCDLVKCNFFEHYEDRDDRIRNFADFPYGRLFDPVEQPRIVCTIPAIWTGLYRKAWLDDEGIRFRETPGASFQDTSFVMKSWFAARRCALVRKPLLHYRMDNPGSSVKTTDKVFVVCDELEDCERFLRVRPDRCRALLPWFYVDKWSKYRWNYERIDASAHEAFAQRMADEYAAAREAGELDMQLFDPISRDVLGELLDSGAAKFAADHPETY
;
A
#
# COMPACT_ATOMS: atom_id res chain seq x y z
N ARG A 1 -23.35 6.80 10.13
CA ARG A 1 -24.11 7.95 9.57
C ARG A 1 -23.56 8.41 8.21
N MET A 2 -22.22 8.68 8.07
CA MET A 2 -21.62 9.10 6.79
C MET A 2 -21.88 8.06 5.68
N ALA A 3 -21.52 6.80 5.92
CA ALA A 3 -21.68 5.71 4.97
C ALA A 3 -23.14 5.57 4.48
N GLN A 4 -24.12 5.60 5.40
CA GLN A 4 -25.55 5.48 5.07
C GLN A 4 -26.11 6.71 4.36
N ARG A 5 -25.75 7.93 4.83
CA ARG A 5 -26.24 9.18 4.25
C ARG A 5 -25.83 9.35 2.79
N HIS A 6 -24.62 8.90 2.47
CA HIS A 6 -24.03 9.12 1.16
C HIS A 6 -23.92 7.83 0.32
N ASP A 7 -24.50 6.73 0.79
CA ASP A 7 -24.41 5.42 0.11
C ASP A 7 -22.98 5.09 -0.36
N CYS A 8 -22.02 5.14 0.61
CA CYS A 8 -20.61 4.94 0.29
C CYS A 8 -20.28 3.47 0.07
N ASP A 9 -19.31 3.20 -0.82
CA ASP A 9 -18.65 1.92 -0.95
C ASP A 9 -17.70 1.72 0.22
N LEU A 10 -16.93 2.80 0.54
CA LEU A 10 -15.88 2.82 1.53
C LEU A 10 -15.90 4.14 2.32
N VAL A 11 -15.81 4.03 3.64
CA VAL A 11 -15.55 5.18 4.53
C VAL A 11 -14.36 4.85 5.40
N LYS A 12 -13.35 5.73 5.47
CA LYS A 12 -12.20 5.57 6.36
C LYS A 12 -12.07 6.73 7.34
N CYS A 13 -11.38 6.49 8.45
CA CYS A 13 -11.10 7.51 9.46
C CYS A 13 -9.62 7.53 9.87
N ASN A 14 -9.21 8.59 10.54
CA ASN A 14 -7.91 8.62 11.23
C ASN A 14 -7.94 7.73 12.48
N PHE A 15 -6.78 7.52 13.11
CA PHE A 15 -6.63 6.66 14.27
C PHE A 15 -5.58 7.21 15.24
N PHE A 16 -5.46 6.57 16.39
CA PHE A 16 -4.34 6.76 17.32
C PHE A 16 -3.45 5.52 17.30
N GLU A 17 -2.15 5.72 17.32
CA GLU A 17 -1.19 4.74 17.80
C GLU A 17 -1.15 4.80 19.31
N HIS A 18 -1.52 3.70 19.94
CA HIS A 18 -1.63 3.58 21.39
C HIS A 18 -0.40 2.87 21.94
N TYR A 19 0.29 3.55 22.84
CA TYR A 19 1.38 3.04 23.64
C TYR A 19 0.94 3.00 25.12
N GLU A 20 1.70 2.35 25.97
CA GLU A 20 1.39 2.25 27.40
C GLU A 20 1.29 3.63 28.08
N ASP A 21 2.08 4.59 27.62
CA ASP A 21 2.25 5.92 28.22
C ASP A 21 1.63 7.07 27.41
N ARG A 22 1.22 6.85 26.16
CA ARG A 22 0.71 7.91 25.27
C ARG A 22 -0.14 7.40 24.11
N ASP A 23 -0.88 8.33 23.53
CA ASP A 23 -1.58 8.17 22.25
C ASP A 23 -1.03 9.16 21.22
N ASP A 24 -0.47 8.65 20.11
CA ASP A 24 -0.01 9.46 19.00
C ASP A 24 -1.08 9.50 17.90
N ARG A 25 -1.55 10.72 17.59
CA ARG A 25 -2.61 10.89 16.59
C ARG A 25 -2.07 10.79 15.19
N ILE A 26 -2.48 9.76 14.46
CA ILE A 26 -2.13 9.55 13.05
C ILE A 26 -3.18 10.18 12.14
N ARG A 27 -2.73 11.12 11.31
CA ARG A 27 -3.56 11.82 10.31
C ARG A 27 -3.32 11.23 8.93
N ASN A 28 -3.68 9.96 8.76
CA ASN A 28 -3.42 9.20 7.53
C ASN A 28 -4.00 9.87 6.26
N PHE A 29 -5.01 10.72 6.43
CA PHE A 29 -5.71 11.38 5.32
C PHE A 29 -5.60 12.91 5.38
N ALA A 30 -4.48 13.46 5.90
CA ALA A 30 -4.32 14.91 6.10
C ALA A 30 -4.50 15.72 4.80
N ASP A 31 -4.01 15.17 3.68
CA ASP A 31 -3.96 15.84 2.37
C ASP A 31 -5.25 15.62 1.55
N PHE A 32 -6.25 14.94 2.10
CA PHE A 32 -7.46 14.58 1.38
C PHE A 32 -8.72 15.26 1.93
N PRO A 33 -9.78 15.37 1.11
CA PRO A 33 -11.01 16.06 1.50
C PRO A 33 -11.81 15.24 2.53
N TYR A 34 -11.99 15.77 3.72
CA TYR A 34 -12.86 15.19 4.75
C TYR A 34 -14.32 15.61 4.57
N GLY A 35 -15.24 14.72 4.94
CA GLY A 35 -16.68 15.03 5.08
C GLY A 35 -17.45 15.15 3.78
N ARG A 36 -16.86 14.86 2.64
CA ARG A 36 -17.52 14.83 1.33
C ARG A 36 -17.23 13.54 0.58
N LEU A 37 -18.05 13.24 -0.41
CA LEU A 37 -17.79 12.13 -1.36
C LEU A 37 -16.66 12.51 -2.31
N PHE A 38 -15.90 11.50 -2.72
CA PHE A 38 -14.94 11.56 -3.82
C PHE A 38 -14.78 10.17 -4.45
N ASP A 39 -14.33 10.16 -5.70
CA ASP A 39 -13.81 8.95 -6.35
C ASP A 39 -12.28 8.93 -6.21
N PRO A 40 -11.65 7.79 -5.85
CA PRO A 40 -10.18 7.68 -5.80
C PRO A 40 -9.44 8.14 -7.06
N VAL A 41 -10.02 8.05 -8.26
CA VAL A 41 -9.39 8.58 -9.49
C VAL A 41 -9.26 10.11 -9.49
N GLU A 42 -10.06 10.83 -8.70
CA GLU A 42 -9.95 12.28 -8.51
C GLU A 42 -8.85 12.64 -7.50
N GLN A 43 -8.45 11.66 -6.68
CA GLN A 43 -7.46 11.78 -5.62
C GLN A 43 -6.52 10.57 -5.62
N PRO A 44 -5.81 10.29 -6.74
CA PRO A 44 -5.17 8.99 -6.96
C PRO A 44 -4.06 8.66 -5.94
N ARG A 45 -3.42 9.69 -5.35
CA ARG A 45 -2.46 9.52 -4.25
C ARG A 45 -3.05 8.84 -3.01
N ILE A 46 -4.39 8.69 -2.92
CA ILE A 46 -5.05 8.00 -1.78
C ILE A 46 -4.57 6.54 -1.62
N VAL A 47 -4.12 5.90 -2.70
CA VAL A 47 -3.59 4.53 -2.66
C VAL A 47 -2.30 4.42 -1.84
N CYS A 48 -1.54 5.53 -1.71
CA CYS A 48 -0.30 5.60 -0.92
C CYS A 48 -0.55 5.83 0.59
N THR A 49 -1.78 5.74 1.06
CA THR A 49 -2.07 5.87 2.50
C THR A 49 -1.79 4.57 3.25
N ILE A 50 -1.54 4.68 4.56
CA ILE A 50 -1.32 3.49 5.41
C ILE A 50 -2.49 2.51 5.23
N PRO A 51 -2.24 1.22 4.93
CA PRO A 51 -3.28 0.23 4.65
C PRO A 51 -3.99 -0.28 5.92
N ALA A 52 -4.35 0.65 6.81
CA ALA A 52 -5.03 0.38 8.07
C ALA A 52 -6.46 -0.10 7.80
N ILE A 53 -6.65 -1.40 7.56
CA ILE A 53 -7.95 -2.01 7.24
C ILE A 53 -9.00 -1.71 8.31
N TRP A 54 -8.61 -1.73 9.56
CA TRP A 54 -9.43 -1.53 10.74
C TRP A 54 -9.95 -0.09 10.92
N THR A 55 -9.46 0.88 10.14
CA THR A 55 -10.02 2.25 10.10
C THR A 55 -11.21 2.39 9.15
N GLY A 56 -11.61 1.32 8.45
CA GLY A 56 -12.59 1.35 7.38
C GLY A 56 -13.94 0.76 7.74
N LEU A 57 -14.99 1.33 7.16
CA LEU A 57 -16.28 0.69 6.95
C LEU A 57 -16.44 0.40 5.47
N TYR A 58 -16.65 -0.86 5.13
CA TYR A 58 -16.74 -1.37 3.77
C TYR A 58 -18.16 -1.90 3.54
N ARG A 59 -18.79 -1.53 2.43
CA ARG A 59 -20.11 -2.07 2.08
C ARG A 59 -19.95 -3.52 1.60
N LYS A 60 -20.50 -4.47 2.36
CA LYS A 60 -20.30 -5.89 2.07
C LYS A 60 -20.77 -6.29 0.67
N ALA A 61 -21.97 -5.87 0.25
CA ALA A 61 -22.48 -6.21 -1.08
C ALA A 61 -21.54 -5.73 -2.19
N TRP A 62 -21.02 -4.49 -2.07
CA TRP A 62 -20.03 -3.97 -3.01
C TRP A 62 -18.72 -4.76 -3.01
N LEU A 63 -18.20 -5.19 -1.85
CA LEU A 63 -17.03 -6.08 -1.79
C LEU A 63 -17.28 -7.40 -2.51
N ASP A 64 -18.49 -7.95 -2.35
CA ASP A 64 -18.90 -9.20 -3.00
C ASP A 64 -19.01 -9.02 -4.53
N ASP A 65 -19.63 -7.95 -4.99
CA ASP A 65 -19.84 -7.61 -6.40
C ASP A 65 -18.50 -7.34 -7.13
N GLU A 66 -17.55 -6.67 -6.46
CA GLU A 66 -16.22 -6.37 -7.00
C GLU A 66 -15.23 -7.52 -6.85
N GLY A 67 -15.60 -8.60 -6.15
CA GLY A 67 -14.73 -9.74 -5.89
C GLY A 67 -13.55 -9.45 -4.98
N ILE A 68 -13.69 -8.44 -4.08
CA ILE A 68 -12.62 -8.06 -3.16
C ILE A 68 -12.58 -9.06 -2.00
N ARG A 69 -11.48 -9.81 -1.92
CA ARG A 69 -11.25 -10.84 -0.89
C ARG A 69 -9.82 -10.76 -0.41
N PHE A 70 -9.59 -11.24 0.81
CA PHE A 70 -8.25 -11.57 1.27
C PHE A 70 -7.72 -12.76 0.48
N ARG A 71 -6.42 -12.77 0.22
CA ARG A 71 -5.78 -13.98 -0.27
C ARG A 71 -5.71 -15.02 0.86
N GLU A 72 -6.05 -16.25 0.54
CA GLU A 72 -5.93 -17.38 1.47
C GLU A 72 -4.48 -17.91 1.45
N THR A 73 -3.58 -17.17 2.07
CA THR A 73 -2.17 -17.51 2.20
C THR A 73 -1.85 -17.93 3.64
N PRO A 74 -0.91 -18.88 3.87
CA PRO A 74 -0.52 -19.29 5.21
C PRO A 74 0.06 -18.10 6.01
N GLY A 75 -0.46 -17.90 7.21
CA GLY A 75 -0.03 -16.83 8.13
C GLY A 75 -0.55 -15.45 7.72
N ALA A 76 -0.32 -14.45 8.58
CA ALA A 76 -0.75 -13.07 8.36
C ALA A 76 0.44 -12.22 7.89
N SER A 77 0.45 -11.79 6.61
CA SER A 77 1.47 -10.87 6.08
C SER A 77 0.92 -10.15 4.87
N PHE A 78 0.89 -8.80 4.90
CA PHE A 78 0.50 -7.91 3.81
C PHE A 78 -0.92 -8.08 3.24
N GLN A 79 -1.75 -8.97 3.79
CA GLN A 79 -3.13 -9.21 3.32
C GLN A 79 -4.03 -7.99 3.50
N ASP A 80 -3.79 -7.19 4.53
CA ASP A 80 -4.45 -5.89 4.74
C ASP A 80 -4.06 -4.88 3.66
N THR A 81 -2.79 -4.90 3.22
CA THR A 81 -2.28 -4.04 2.14
C THR A 81 -3.05 -4.31 0.86
N SER A 82 -3.10 -5.57 0.39
CA SER A 82 -3.79 -5.92 -0.84
C SER A 82 -5.30 -5.67 -0.75
N PHE A 83 -5.94 -5.97 0.37
CA PHE A 83 -7.36 -5.73 0.56
C PHE A 83 -7.71 -4.23 0.50
N VAL A 84 -6.96 -3.37 1.21
CA VAL A 84 -7.21 -1.92 1.22
C VAL A 84 -6.93 -1.32 -0.14
N MET A 85 -5.86 -1.74 -0.79
CA MET A 85 -5.48 -1.24 -2.11
C MET A 85 -6.53 -1.59 -3.17
N LYS A 86 -6.99 -2.85 -3.24
CA LYS A 86 -8.10 -3.26 -4.11
C LYS A 86 -9.37 -2.49 -3.81
N SER A 87 -9.63 -2.20 -2.52
CA SER A 87 -10.78 -1.38 -2.13
C SER A 87 -10.68 0.04 -2.69
N TRP A 88 -9.50 0.68 -2.66
CA TRP A 88 -9.30 1.98 -3.31
C TRP A 88 -9.42 1.91 -4.84
N PHE A 89 -8.95 0.83 -5.45
CA PHE A 89 -9.03 0.65 -6.90
C PHE A 89 -10.46 0.52 -7.42
N ALA A 90 -11.34 -0.17 -6.68
CA ALA A 90 -12.70 -0.44 -7.12
C ALA A 90 -13.70 0.64 -6.69
N ALA A 91 -13.49 1.29 -5.55
CA ALA A 91 -14.47 2.20 -4.98
C ALA A 91 -14.68 3.45 -5.84
N ARG A 92 -15.94 3.89 -5.93
CA ARG A 92 -16.35 5.11 -6.64
C ARG A 92 -16.95 6.15 -5.69
N ARG A 93 -17.43 5.70 -4.54
CA ARG A 93 -18.13 6.53 -3.55
C ARG A 93 -17.42 6.41 -2.20
N CYS A 94 -16.34 7.14 -2.06
CA CYS A 94 -15.53 7.16 -0.84
C CYS A 94 -15.82 8.41 -0.01
N ALA A 95 -15.65 8.28 1.31
CA ALA A 95 -15.65 9.42 2.21
C ALA A 95 -14.64 9.23 3.33
N LEU A 96 -14.10 10.34 3.84
CA LEU A 96 -13.14 10.36 4.94
C LEU A 96 -13.71 11.09 6.15
N VAL A 97 -13.47 10.52 7.34
CA VAL A 97 -13.84 11.08 8.62
C VAL A 97 -12.57 11.58 9.32
N ARG A 98 -12.52 12.88 9.62
CA ARG A 98 -11.35 13.51 10.26
C ARG A 98 -11.09 13.01 11.68
N LYS A 99 -12.17 12.63 12.40
CA LYS A 99 -12.07 12.17 13.79
C LYS A 99 -11.36 10.81 13.82
N PRO A 100 -10.33 10.63 14.65
CA PRO A 100 -9.80 9.30 14.93
C PRO A 100 -10.84 8.52 15.75
N LEU A 101 -11.14 7.31 15.31
CA LEU A 101 -12.21 6.48 15.90
C LEU A 101 -11.68 5.16 16.44
N LEU A 102 -10.37 4.93 16.39
CA LEU A 102 -9.74 3.70 16.82
C LEU A 102 -8.36 3.99 17.43
N HIS A 103 -8.00 3.22 18.47
CA HIS A 103 -6.66 3.16 19.04
C HIS A 103 -6.01 1.85 18.59
N TYR A 104 -4.92 1.95 17.86
CA TYR A 104 -4.14 0.80 17.40
C TYR A 104 -2.97 0.56 18.34
N ARG A 105 -2.95 -0.59 18.98
CA ARG A 105 -1.95 -0.94 20.00
C ARG A 105 -0.60 -1.27 19.37
N MET A 106 0.43 -0.48 19.69
CA MET A 106 1.77 -0.57 19.12
C MET A 106 2.70 -1.52 19.90
N ASP A 107 2.49 -1.70 21.19
CA ASP A 107 3.33 -2.49 22.10
C ASP A 107 2.96 -3.98 22.17
N ASN A 108 2.19 -4.48 21.21
CA ASN A 108 1.81 -5.91 21.15
C ASN A 108 3.03 -6.78 20.79
N PRO A 109 3.54 -7.64 21.71
CA PRO A 109 4.67 -8.51 21.43
C PRO A 109 4.37 -9.61 20.40
N GLY A 110 3.10 -9.95 20.19
CA GLY A 110 2.63 -10.93 19.19
C GLY A 110 2.35 -10.34 17.81
N SER A 111 2.82 -9.13 17.51
CA SER A 111 2.58 -8.50 16.21
C SER A 111 3.28 -9.26 15.08
N SER A 112 2.53 -9.55 14.01
CA SER A 112 3.02 -10.22 12.78
C SER A 112 4.06 -9.40 12.00
N VAL A 113 4.23 -8.12 12.32
CA VAL A 113 5.23 -7.23 11.71
C VAL A 113 6.67 -7.69 11.98
N LYS A 114 6.89 -8.55 12.98
CA LYS A 114 8.22 -9.03 13.41
C LYS A 114 8.70 -10.30 12.68
N THR A 115 7.96 -10.80 11.69
CA THR A 115 8.29 -12.03 10.97
C THR A 115 9.16 -11.71 9.76
N THR A 116 10.37 -12.28 9.67
CA THR A 116 11.37 -12.00 8.64
C THR A 116 11.51 -13.09 7.56
N ASP A 117 10.81 -14.22 7.72
CA ASP A 117 10.95 -15.43 6.88
C ASP A 117 10.11 -15.43 5.59
N LYS A 118 9.32 -14.37 5.36
CA LYS A 118 8.39 -14.28 4.23
C LYS A 118 8.85 -13.28 3.16
N VAL A 119 10.01 -13.56 2.58
CA VAL A 119 10.73 -12.64 1.69
C VAL A 119 9.87 -12.08 0.55
N PHE A 120 9.12 -12.93 -0.17
CA PHE A 120 8.41 -12.55 -1.40
C PHE A 120 6.89 -12.41 -1.25
N VAL A 121 6.33 -12.56 -0.04
CA VAL A 121 4.87 -12.47 0.17
C VAL A 121 4.32 -11.10 -0.24
N VAL A 122 5.07 -10.02 0.01
CA VAL A 122 4.68 -8.68 -0.42
C VAL A 122 4.60 -8.57 -1.95
N CYS A 123 5.50 -9.22 -2.67
CA CYS A 123 5.49 -9.23 -4.13
C CYS A 123 4.21 -9.90 -4.66
N ASP A 124 3.86 -11.06 -4.10
CA ASP A 124 2.67 -11.80 -4.51
C ASP A 124 1.37 -11.03 -4.23
N GLU A 125 1.29 -10.34 -3.07
CA GLU A 125 0.14 -9.51 -2.71
C GLU A 125 0.01 -8.30 -3.65
N LEU A 126 1.12 -7.65 -4.00
CA LEU A 126 1.11 -6.49 -4.89
C LEU A 126 0.90 -6.89 -6.36
N GLU A 127 1.40 -8.02 -6.80
CA GLU A 127 1.10 -8.57 -8.13
C GLU A 127 -0.41 -8.85 -8.29
N ASP A 128 -1.04 -9.40 -7.24
CA ASP A 128 -2.48 -9.61 -7.23
C ASP A 128 -3.27 -8.28 -7.26
N CYS A 129 -2.78 -7.24 -6.59
CA CYS A 129 -3.33 -5.89 -6.68
C CYS A 129 -3.22 -5.34 -8.11
N GLU A 130 -2.07 -5.50 -8.73
CA GLU A 130 -1.82 -5.02 -10.10
C GLU A 130 -2.75 -5.70 -11.10
N ARG A 131 -2.87 -7.03 -11.05
CA ARG A 131 -3.83 -7.79 -11.88
C ARG A 131 -5.27 -7.31 -11.67
N PHE A 132 -5.66 -7.07 -10.42
CA PHE A 132 -6.99 -6.55 -10.09
C PHE A 132 -7.25 -5.16 -10.70
N LEU A 133 -6.24 -4.28 -10.72
CA LEU A 133 -6.34 -2.95 -11.31
C LEU A 133 -6.37 -3.01 -12.84
N ARG A 134 -5.53 -3.85 -13.47
CA ARG A 134 -5.37 -3.92 -14.94
C ARG A 134 -6.64 -4.33 -15.68
N VAL A 135 -7.53 -5.09 -15.07
CA VAL A 135 -8.84 -5.42 -15.64
C VAL A 135 -9.87 -4.31 -15.53
N ARG A 136 -9.48 -3.13 -15.06
CA ARG A 136 -10.32 -1.93 -14.87
C ARG A 136 -9.71 -0.72 -15.61
N PRO A 137 -9.78 -0.65 -16.95
CA PRO A 137 -9.03 0.33 -17.74
C PRO A 137 -9.39 1.79 -17.41
N ASP A 138 -10.63 2.04 -17.02
CA ASP A 138 -11.10 3.36 -16.56
C ASP A 138 -10.43 3.83 -15.25
N ARG A 139 -10.01 2.88 -14.41
CA ARG A 139 -9.31 3.13 -13.14
C ARG A 139 -7.79 3.10 -13.32
N CYS A 140 -7.32 2.15 -14.15
CA CYS A 140 -5.91 1.85 -14.33
C CYS A 140 -5.11 3.09 -14.75
N ARG A 141 -5.59 3.86 -15.72
CA ARG A 141 -4.90 5.07 -16.20
C ARG A 141 -4.57 6.07 -15.08
N ALA A 142 -5.48 6.25 -14.13
CA ALA A 142 -5.30 7.22 -13.05
C ALA A 142 -4.52 6.66 -11.87
N LEU A 143 -4.70 5.38 -11.55
CA LEU A 143 -4.25 4.81 -10.29
C LEU A 143 -2.95 4.02 -10.42
N LEU A 144 -2.63 3.48 -11.60
CA LEU A 144 -1.43 2.65 -11.81
C LEU A 144 -0.12 3.38 -11.53
N PRO A 145 0.10 4.65 -11.95
CA PRO A 145 1.33 5.36 -11.61
C PRO A 145 1.52 5.53 -10.09
N TRP A 146 0.44 5.81 -9.36
CA TRP A 146 0.47 5.91 -7.90
C TRP A 146 0.58 4.56 -7.20
N PHE A 147 0.06 3.50 -7.82
CA PHE A 147 0.31 2.13 -7.36
C PHE A 147 1.81 1.82 -7.34
N TYR A 148 2.57 2.19 -8.39
CA TYR A 148 4.01 1.98 -8.41
C TYR A 148 4.74 2.78 -7.34
N VAL A 149 4.30 4.00 -7.02
CA VAL A 149 4.84 4.78 -5.89
C VAL A 149 4.63 4.05 -4.56
N ASP A 150 3.42 3.55 -4.30
CA ASP A 150 3.12 2.81 -3.06
C ASP A 150 3.81 1.45 -3.02
N LYS A 151 3.87 0.74 -4.15
CA LYS A 151 4.59 -0.53 -4.30
C LYS A 151 6.07 -0.39 -3.92
N TRP A 152 6.72 0.69 -4.38
CA TRP A 152 8.09 1.03 -3.99
C TRP A 152 8.24 1.16 -2.47
N SER A 153 7.38 1.92 -1.83
CA SER A 153 7.38 2.09 -0.37
C SER A 153 7.25 0.75 0.37
N LYS A 154 6.37 -0.15 -0.10
CA LYS A 154 6.18 -1.48 0.48
C LYS A 154 7.39 -2.39 0.26
N TYR A 155 7.99 -2.33 -0.92
CA TYR A 155 9.19 -3.08 -1.25
C TYR A 155 10.37 -2.63 -0.42
N ARG A 156 10.60 -1.31 -0.30
CA ARG A 156 11.65 -0.76 0.56
C ARG A 156 11.45 -1.17 2.02
N TRP A 157 10.24 -1.04 2.54
CA TRP A 157 9.90 -1.45 3.89
C TRP A 157 10.15 -2.94 4.15
N ASN A 158 9.89 -3.81 3.18
CA ASN A 158 10.16 -5.24 3.27
C ASN A 158 11.67 -5.53 3.15
N TYR A 159 12.35 -4.91 2.18
CA TYR A 159 13.78 -5.05 1.95
C TYR A 159 14.59 -4.78 3.22
N GLU A 160 14.25 -3.74 3.95
CA GLU A 160 14.90 -3.34 5.20
C GLU A 160 14.67 -4.33 6.37
N ARG A 161 13.82 -5.35 6.21
CA ARG A 161 13.40 -6.30 7.27
C ARG A 161 13.70 -7.76 6.97
N ILE A 162 13.95 -8.10 5.72
CA ILE A 162 14.33 -9.47 5.34
C ILE A 162 15.80 -9.74 5.69
N ASP A 163 16.16 -11.01 5.75
CA ASP A 163 17.55 -11.42 5.98
C ASP A 163 18.47 -10.92 4.85
N ALA A 164 19.66 -10.46 5.19
CA ALA A 164 20.63 -9.92 4.23
C ALA A 164 20.98 -10.90 3.10
N SER A 165 20.93 -12.22 3.36
CA SER A 165 21.14 -13.25 2.33
C SER A 165 20.08 -13.24 1.23
N ALA A 166 18.91 -12.61 1.47
CA ALA A 166 17.85 -12.48 0.49
C ALA A 166 17.84 -11.14 -0.25
N HIS A 167 18.67 -10.17 0.15
CA HIS A 167 18.67 -8.80 -0.40
C HIS A 167 18.89 -8.79 -1.91
N GLU A 168 19.88 -9.50 -2.45
CA GLU A 168 20.16 -9.51 -3.89
C GLU A 168 18.98 -10.09 -4.68
N ALA A 169 18.43 -11.22 -4.22
CA ALA A 169 17.28 -11.86 -4.90
C ALA A 169 16.03 -10.97 -4.86
N PHE A 170 15.80 -10.29 -3.74
CA PHE A 170 14.66 -9.37 -3.61
C PHE A 170 14.87 -8.09 -4.47
N ALA A 171 16.09 -7.52 -4.46
CA ALA A 171 16.45 -6.40 -5.31
C ALA A 171 16.31 -6.74 -6.81
N GLN A 172 16.66 -7.98 -7.22
CA GLN A 172 16.47 -8.44 -8.60
C GLN A 172 14.96 -8.44 -8.98
N ARG A 173 14.11 -8.96 -8.08
CA ARG A 173 12.65 -8.90 -8.29
C ARG A 173 12.12 -7.47 -8.43
N MET A 174 12.59 -6.55 -7.57
CA MET A 174 12.27 -5.14 -7.67
C MET A 174 12.72 -4.54 -9.01
N ALA A 175 13.97 -4.79 -9.41
CA ALA A 175 14.55 -4.26 -10.64
C ALA A 175 13.78 -4.74 -11.87
N ASP A 176 13.47 -6.04 -11.96
CA ASP A 176 12.75 -6.63 -13.08
C ASP A 176 11.36 -6.01 -13.25
N GLU A 177 10.60 -5.86 -12.16
CA GLU A 177 9.25 -5.31 -12.21
C GLU A 177 9.23 -3.82 -12.56
N TYR A 178 10.16 -3.03 -11.99
CA TYR A 178 10.24 -1.59 -12.29
C TYR A 178 10.85 -1.30 -13.66
N ALA A 179 11.77 -2.14 -14.14
CA ALA A 179 12.28 -2.05 -15.52
C ALA A 179 11.14 -2.33 -16.52
N ALA A 180 10.34 -3.36 -16.29
CA ALA A 180 9.18 -3.67 -17.12
C ALA A 180 8.15 -2.52 -17.13
N ALA A 181 7.85 -1.92 -15.97
CA ALA A 181 6.95 -0.78 -15.87
C ALA A 181 7.49 0.46 -16.60
N ARG A 182 8.83 0.70 -16.52
CA ARG A 182 9.52 1.77 -17.24
C ARG A 182 9.45 1.57 -18.75
N GLU A 183 9.71 0.35 -19.22
CA GLU A 183 9.65 -0.01 -20.64
C GLU A 183 8.23 0.11 -21.20
N ALA A 184 7.22 -0.25 -20.40
CA ALA A 184 5.81 -0.09 -20.76
C ALA A 184 5.32 1.38 -20.72
N GLY A 185 6.15 2.33 -20.24
CA GLY A 185 5.76 3.74 -20.10
C GLY A 185 4.73 3.99 -18.99
N GLU A 186 4.63 3.08 -18.04
CA GLU A 186 3.68 3.13 -16.91
C GLU A 186 4.26 3.76 -15.64
N LEU A 187 5.58 3.91 -15.60
CA LEU A 187 6.33 4.45 -14.46
C LEU A 187 6.54 5.96 -14.62
N ASP A 188 5.87 6.75 -13.78
CA ASP A 188 6.09 8.20 -13.70
C ASP A 188 7.01 8.55 -12.53
N MET A 189 8.30 8.72 -12.82
CA MET A 189 9.33 9.05 -11.82
C MET A 189 9.10 10.39 -11.12
N GLN A 190 8.29 11.30 -11.68
CA GLN A 190 8.01 12.59 -11.06
C GLN A 190 7.07 12.49 -9.85
N LEU A 191 6.32 11.41 -9.74
CA LEU A 191 5.42 11.15 -8.61
C LEU A 191 6.16 10.69 -7.35
N PHE A 192 7.38 10.17 -7.49
CA PHE A 192 8.21 9.74 -6.37
C PHE A 192 8.83 10.95 -5.67
N ASP A 193 8.98 10.88 -4.36
CA ASP A 193 9.81 11.83 -3.63
C ASP A 193 11.28 11.76 -4.12
N PRO A 194 12.07 12.82 -3.90
CA PRO A 194 13.42 12.88 -4.46
C PRO A 194 14.31 11.70 -4.04
N ILE A 195 14.24 11.28 -2.77
CA ILE A 195 15.06 10.18 -2.25
C ILE A 195 14.64 8.85 -2.90
N SER A 196 13.35 8.55 -2.91
CA SER A 196 12.82 7.33 -3.55
C SER A 196 13.14 7.28 -5.04
N ARG A 197 13.09 8.43 -5.73
CA ARG A 197 13.44 8.54 -7.15
C ARG A 197 14.91 8.21 -7.40
N ASP A 198 15.80 8.77 -6.60
CA ASP A 198 17.24 8.57 -6.74
C ASP A 198 17.61 7.10 -6.46
N VAL A 199 17.07 6.51 -5.38
CA VAL A 199 17.32 5.12 -5.00
C VAL A 199 16.72 4.13 -6.00
N LEU A 200 15.52 4.41 -6.54
CA LEU A 200 14.96 3.58 -7.61
C LEU A 200 15.78 3.70 -8.91
N GLY A 201 16.23 4.91 -9.24
CA GLY A 201 17.14 5.15 -10.36
C GLY A 201 18.44 4.35 -10.22
N GLU A 202 19.05 4.38 -9.04
CA GLU A 202 20.25 3.59 -8.74
C GLU A 202 20.02 2.08 -8.95
N LEU A 203 18.93 1.52 -8.42
CA LEU A 203 18.60 0.11 -8.62
C LEU A 203 18.49 -0.25 -10.11
N LEU A 204 17.79 0.58 -10.89
CA LEU A 204 17.55 0.34 -12.32
C LEU A 204 18.80 0.51 -13.20
N ASP A 205 19.76 1.35 -12.78
CA ASP A 205 20.95 1.67 -13.55
C ASP A 205 22.16 0.82 -13.15
N SER A 206 22.31 0.49 -11.86
CA SER A 206 23.46 -0.27 -11.34
C SER A 206 23.20 -1.77 -11.23
N GLY A 207 21.94 -2.21 -11.21
CA GLY A 207 21.52 -3.60 -11.07
C GLY A 207 21.50 -4.10 -9.62
N ALA A 208 20.81 -5.23 -9.44
CA ALA A 208 20.46 -5.77 -8.13
C ALA A 208 21.67 -6.12 -7.23
N ALA A 209 22.69 -6.75 -7.78
CA ALA A 209 23.86 -7.17 -7.02
C ALA A 209 24.62 -5.96 -6.42
N LYS A 210 24.83 -4.92 -7.24
CA LYS A 210 25.48 -3.69 -6.77
C LYS A 210 24.59 -2.95 -5.77
N PHE A 211 23.30 -2.82 -6.08
CA PHE A 211 22.33 -2.22 -5.17
C PHE A 211 22.32 -2.90 -3.80
N ALA A 212 22.28 -4.24 -3.75
CA ALA A 212 22.31 -4.98 -2.49
C ALA A 212 23.63 -4.79 -1.71
N ALA A 213 24.75 -4.64 -2.41
CA ALA A 213 26.04 -4.37 -1.78
C ALA A 213 26.13 -2.96 -1.18
N ASP A 214 25.54 -1.96 -1.85
CA ASP A 214 25.54 -0.57 -1.42
C ASP A 214 24.44 -0.27 -0.35
N HIS A 215 23.42 -1.11 -0.26
CA HIS A 215 22.29 -1.02 0.71
C HIS A 215 22.18 -2.29 1.59
N PRO A 216 23.21 -2.63 2.38
CA PRO A 216 23.23 -3.86 3.18
C PRO A 216 22.37 -3.79 4.46
N GLU A 217 21.84 -2.62 4.82
CA GLU A 217 21.24 -2.38 6.13
C GLU A 217 19.88 -3.07 6.26
N THR A 218 19.79 -3.90 7.31
CA THR A 218 18.54 -4.41 7.90
C THR A 218 18.30 -3.67 9.21
N TYR A 219 17.07 -3.21 9.44
CA TYR A 219 16.65 -2.61 10.71
C TYR A 219 16.32 -3.68 11.76
#